data_2eaef3fc3830193325ef7f40653a5120
#
_entry.id   2eaef3fc3830193325ef7f40653a5120
#
_cell.length_a   1.000
_cell.length_b   1.000
_cell.length_c   1.000
_cell.angle_alpha   90.00
_cell.angle_beta   90.00
_cell.angle_gamma   90.00
#
_symmetry.space_group_name_H-M   'P 1'
#
loop_
_entity.id
_entity.type
_entity.pdbx_description
1 polymer ?
#
loop_
_entity_poly.entity_id
_entity_poly.type
_entity_poly.pdbx_seq_one_letter_code
_entity_poly.pdbx_strand_id
1 'polypeptide(L)'
;MPGMAANPSVFERIALAEDTFETIWLSWKIPQQGESLKDYAKRMVIDIPKDEPVVLIGVSFGGVLVQEMSKFVNVKRLIIISSVKSNEELPMRMKFARNTEIYKVLPTGILNYISQIEKLPLGNLVRKRLELYKQYLSVNDKLYLDWAIKEMLCWKQEKAIDDIIHIHGEEDAVFPIKNINECISIPAGTHIMILMKYNWFNTHLPELIIHGKL
;
A
#
# COMPACT_ATOMS: atom_id res chain seq x y z
N MET A 1 1.19 5.37 -5.00
CA MET A 1 1.81 5.33 -3.66
C MET A 1 2.16 3.90 -3.29
N PRO A 2 3.40 3.53 -2.97
CA PRO A 2 3.79 2.16 -2.61
C PRO A 2 3.31 1.74 -1.22
N GLY A 3 3.40 0.44 -0.93
CA GLY A 3 3.10 -0.13 0.39
C GLY A 3 4.09 0.31 1.48
N MET A 4 3.81 -0.08 2.74
CA MET A 4 4.70 0.20 3.87
C MET A 4 6.12 -0.31 3.60
N ALA A 5 7.11 0.48 3.94
CA ALA A 5 8.54 0.22 3.72
C ALA A 5 8.98 0.12 2.25
N ALA A 6 8.05 0.10 1.30
CA ALA A 6 8.38 -0.02 -0.12
C ALA A 6 8.69 1.34 -0.75
N ASN A 7 9.53 1.33 -1.77
CA ASN A 7 9.81 2.47 -2.62
C ASN A 7 9.06 2.37 -3.97
N PRO A 8 9.04 3.41 -4.80
CA PRO A 8 8.33 3.41 -6.08
C PRO A 8 8.78 2.35 -7.09
N SER A 9 9.96 1.73 -6.93
CA SER A 9 10.41 0.67 -7.84
C SER A 9 9.49 -0.56 -7.85
N VAL A 10 8.58 -0.70 -6.87
CA VAL A 10 7.53 -1.73 -6.91
C VAL A 10 6.62 -1.60 -8.13
N PHE A 11 6.60 -0.45 -8.78
CA PHE A 11 5.82 -0.16 -9.97
C PHE A 11 6.64 -0.23 -11.28
N GLU A 12 7.92 -0.61 -11.24
CA GLU A 12 8.83 -0.59 -12.41
C GLU A 12 8.32 -1.39 -13.61
N ARG A 13 7.43 -2.37 -13.36
CA ARG A 13 6.81 -3.21 -14.38
C ARG A 13 5.44 -2.71 -14.82
N ILE A 14 4.93 -1.65 -14.21
CA ILE A 14 3.65 -1.04 -14.57
C ILE A 14 3.91 -0.04 -15.69
N ALA A 15 3.40 -0.35 -16.87
CA ALA A 15 3.53 0.47 -18.07
C ALA A 15 2.18 1.15 -18.36
N LEU A 16 2.12 2.45 -18.16
CA LEU A 16 1.04 3.32 -18.62
C LEU A 16 1.53 4.11 -19.83
N ALA A 17 0.70 4.27 -20.84
CA ALA A 17 1.06 4.99 -22.05
C ALA A 17 1.33 6.48 -21.73
N GLU A 18 2.55 6.96 -21.96
CA GLU A 18 3.02 8.30 -21.61
C GLU A 18 2.31 9.43 -22.38
N ASP A 19 1.77 9.10 -23.56
CA ASP A 19 0.96 10.01 -24.37
C ASP A 19 -0.46 10.23 -23.81
N THR A 20 -0.90 9.34 -22.89
CA THR A 20 -2.23 9.33 -22.31
C THR A 20 -2.22 9.67 -20.82
N PHE A 21 -1.16 9.29 -20.11
CA PHE A 21 -1.07 9.39 -18.65
C PHE A 21 0.20 10.11 -18.20
N GLU A 22 0.04 11.19 -17.47
CA GLU A 22 1.12 11.75 -16.66
C GLU A 22 1.17 11.02 -15.31
N THR A 23 2.27 10.34 -15.01
CA THR A 23 2.40 9.50 -13.82
C THR A 23 3.37 10.11 -12.81
N ILE A 24 2.90 10.35 -11.59
CA ILE A 24 3.70 10.85 -10.48
C ILE A 24 3.91 9.74 -9.45
N TRP A 25 5.15 9.33 -9.26
CA TRP A 25 5.54 8.30 -8.29
C TRP A 25 5.84 8.91 -6.93
N LEU A 26 4.92 8.78 -5.99
CA LEU A 26 5.10 9.28 -4.63
C LEU A 26 5.98 8.32 -3.81
N SER A 27 6.88 8.90 -3.01
CA SER A 27 7.74 8.17 -2.05
C SER A 27 7.36 8.51 -0.62
N TRP A 28 7.62 7.59 0.31
CA TRP A 28 7.47 7.85 1.73
C TRP A 28 8.44 8.93 2.20
N LYS A 29 7.94 9.86 2.98
CA LYS A 29 8.71 10.89 3.69
C LYS A 29 8.82 10.48 5.16
N ILE A 30 9.88 10.87 5.84
CA ILE A 30 9.96 10.68 7.29
C ILE A 30 8.84 11.49 7.96
N PRO A 31 8.02 10.88 8.83
CA PRO A 31 6.97 11.59 9.52
C PRO A 31 7.54 12.61 10.52
N GLN A 32 6.81 13.68 10.74
CA GLN A 32 7.12 14.65 11.78
C GLN A 32 6.74 14.10 13.16
N GLN A 33 7.34 14.63 14.21
CA GLN A 33 7.03 14.18 15.57
C GLN A 33 5.54 14.35 15.89
N GLY A 34 4.86 13.24 16.24
CA GLY A 34 3.44 13.25 16.55
C GLY A 34 2.50 13.44 15.35
N GLU A 35 3.01 13.41 14.12
CA GLU A 35 2.22 13.61 12.91
C GLU A 35 1.17 12.49 12.78
N SER A 36 -0.09 12.86 12.65
CA SER A 36 -1.18 11.93 12.33
C SER A 36 -1.16 11.53 10.85
N LEU A 37 -1.77 10.39 10.50
CA LEU A 37 -1.93 9.97 9.09
C LEU A 37 -2.64 11.06 8.26
N LYS A 38 -3.63 11.74 8.84
CA LYS A 38 -4.35 12.84 8.20
C LYS A 38 -3.44 14.03 7.89
N ASP A 39 -2.57 14.43 8.82
CA ASP A 39 -1.66 15.55 8.61
C ASP A 39 -0.52 15.17 7.65
N TYR A 40 -0.06 13.92 7.75
CA TYR A 40 0.85 13.35 6.77
C TYR A 40 0.26 13.36 5.35
N ALA A 41 -1.00 12.96 5.19
CA ALA A 41 -1.72 13.02 3.92
C ALA A 41 -1.79 14.45 3.36
N LYS A 42 -2.11 15.46 4.19
CA LYS A 42 -2.08 16.88 3.79
C LYS A 42 -0.70 17.32 3.29
N ARG A 43 0.36 16.83 3.92
CA ARG A 43 1.73 17.14 3.50
C ARG A 43 2.09 16.45 2.19
N MET A 44 1.61 15.22 1.98
CA MET A 44 1.86 14.47 0.76
C MET A 44 1.16 15.06 -0.47
N VAL A 45 -0.02 15.65 -0.31
CA VAL A 45 -0.76 16.26 -1.44
C VAL A 45 -0.13 17.56 -1.96
N ILE A 46 0.87 18.11 -1.28
CA ILE A 46 1.62 19.28 -1.77
C ILE A 46 2.33 18.95 -3.09
N ASP A 47 2.74 17.70 -3.27
CA ASP A 47 3.44 17.21 -4.45
C ASP A 47 2.48 16.83 -5.60
N ILE A 48 1.16 17.05 -5.44
CA ILE A 48 0.14 16.69 -6.43
C ILE A 48 -0.37 17.95 -7.12
N PRO A 49 -0.53 17.94 -8.46
CA PRO A 49 -1.18 19.03 -9.19
C PRO A 49 -2.58 19.33 -8.64
N LYS A 50 -2.93 20.63 -8.56
CA LYS A 50 -4.21 21.07 -7.97
C LYS A 50 -5.23 21.53 -9.01
N ASP A 51 -4.76 21.79 -10.21
CA ASP A 51 -5.56 22.43 -11.26
C ASP A 51 -6.46 21.44 -12.00
N GLU A 52 -6.17 20.15 -11.92
CA GLU A 52 -6.93 19.11 -12.59
C GLU A 52 -7.29 17.94 -11.63
N PRO A 53 -8.41 17.24 -11.90
CA PRO A 53 -8.76 16.05 -11.15
C PRO A 53 -7.72 14.93 -11.34
N VAL A 54 -7.22 14.36 -10.25
CA VAL A 54 -6.19 13.32 -10.26
C VAL A 54 -6.76 11.92 -10.01
N VAL A 55 -6.06 10.89 -10.47
CA VAL A 55 -6.29 9.51 -10.07
C VAL A 55 -5.30 9.13 -9.00
N LEU A 56 -5.79 8.76 -7.83
CA LEU A 56 -4.94 8.29 -6.74
C LEU A 56 -4.90 6.77 -6.72
N ILE A 57 -3.69 6.21 -6.78
CA ILE A 57 -3.47 4.76 -6.74
C ILE A 57 -2.54 4.42 -5.58
N GLY A 58 -2.96 3.49 -4.71
CA GLY A 58 -2.16 3.08 -3.57
C GLY A 58 -2.17 1.58 -3.31
N VAL A 59 -1.00 1.05 -2.93
CA VAL A 59 -0.82 -0.38 -2.60
C VAL A 59 -0.69 -0.54 -1.09
N SER A 60 -1.42 -1.51 -0.50
CA SER A 60 -1.30 -1.85 0.93
C SER A 60 -1.50 -0.62 1.83
N PHE A 61 -0.55 -0.27 2.69
CA PHE A 61 -0.61 0.95 3.50
C PHE A 61 -0.64 2.23 2.65
N GLY A 62 -0.03 2.21 1.45
CA GLY A 62 -0.21 3.28 0.47
C GLY A 62 -1.66 3.46 0.03
N GLY A 63 -2.44 2.36 -0.03
CA GLY A 63 -3.88 2.39 -0.28
C GLY A 63 -4.67 3.08 0.84
N VAL A 64 -4.25 2.91 2.09
CA VAL A 64 -4.82 3.65 3.24
C VAL A 64 -4.46 5.13 3.14
N LEU A 65 -3.19 5.45 2.84
CA LEU A 65 -2.76 6.83 2.70
C LEU A 65 -3.47 7.59 1.59
N VAL A 66 -3.65 7.00 0.40
CA VAL A 66 -4.34 7.69 -0.71
C VAL A 66 -5.81 7.95 -0.41
N GLN A 67 -6.46 7.13 0.43
CA GLN A 67 -7.80 7.40 0.94
C GLN A 67 -7.82 8.62 1.87
N GLU A 68 -6.80 8.83 2.70
CA GLU A 68 -6.67 10.07 3.48
C GLU A 68 -6.35 11.28 2.59
N MET A 69 -5.48 11.09 1.57
CA MET A 69 -5.11 12.14 0.62
C MET A 69 -6.31 12.60 -0.22
N SER A 70 -7.21 11.69 -0.58
CA SER A 70 -8.41 12.02 -1.38
C SER A 70 -9.32 13.06 -0.74
N LYS A 71 -9.21 13.26 0.58
CA LYS A 71 -9.96 14.28 1.32
C LYS A 71 -9.45 15.72 1.09
N PHE A 72 -8.31 15.88 0.40
CA PHE A 72 -7.59 17.16 0.25
C PHE A 72 -7.28 17.55 -1.19
N VAL A 73 -7.63 16.70 -2.17
CA VAL A 73 -7.43 16.96 -3.61
C VAL A 73 -8.69 16.62 -4.39
N ASN A 74 -8.82 17.17 -5.59
CA ASN A 74 -9.90 16.80 -6.50
C ASN A 74 -9.58 15.44 -7.13
N VAL A 75 -10.32 14.40 -6.76
CA VAL A 75 -10.07 13.01 -7.19
C VAL A 75 -11.06 12.59 -8.26
N LYS A 76 -10.55 12.24 -9.44
CA LYS A 76 -11.34 11.61 -10.52
C LYS A 76 -11.60 10.13 -10.21
N ARG A 77 -10.60 9.42 -9.70
CA ARG A 77 -10.66 7.99 -9.32
C ARG A 77 -9.78 7.71 -8.12
N LEU A 78 -10.24 6.83 -7.26
CA LEU A 78 -9.48 6.32 -6.14
C LEU A 78 -9.35 4.80 -6.27
N ILE A 79 -8.13 4.31 -6.48
CA ILE A 79 -7.83 2.90 -6.72
C ILE A 79 -6.92 2.39 -5.61
N ILE A 80 -7.33 1.33 -4.94
CA ILE A 80 -6.50 0.66 -3.95
C ILE A 80 -6.22 -0.79 -4.36
N ILE A 81 -5.01 -1.24 -4.07
CA ILE A 81 -4.50 -2.55 -4.46
C ILE A 81 -3.96 -3.25 -3.22
N SER A 82 -4.40 -4.51 -2.96
CA SER A 82 -3.95 -5.28 -1.78
C SER A 82 -4.04 -4.47 -0.48
N SER A 83 -5.15 -3.78 -0.25
CA SER A 83 -5.35 -2.84 0.86
C SER A 83 -6.68 -3.11 1.59
N VAL A 84 -7.15 -2.15 2.38
CA VAL A 84 -8.44 -2.16 3.06
C VAL A 84 -9.16 -0.84 2.86
N LYS A 85 -10.51 -0.87 2.82
CA LYS A 85 -11.37 0.31 2.65
C LYS A 85 -11.83 0.90 3.97
N SER A 86 -11.79 0.09 5.02
CA SER A 86 -12.17 0.51 6.36
C SER A 86 -11.41 -0.29 7.43
N ASN A 87 -11.49 0.16 8.67
CA ASN A 87 -10.91 -0.55 9.80
C ASN A 87 -11.63 -1.88 10.10
N GLU A 88 -12.84 -2.08 9.58
CA GLU A 88 -13.59 -3.33 9.72
C GLU A 88 -12.95 -4.45 8.91
N GLU A 89 -12.34 -4.14 7.77
CA GLU A 89 -11.65 -5.11 6.91
C GLU A 89 -10.30 -5.57 7.48
N LEU A 90 -9.79 -4.91 8.53
CA LEU A 90 -8.56 -5.33 9.20
C LEU A 90 -8.70 -6.73 9.80
N PRO A 91 -7.73 -7.64 9.58
CA PRO A 91 -7.77 -8.98 10.15
C PRO A 91 -7.70 -8.95 11.69
N MET A 92 -8.30 -9.95 12.33
CA MET A 92 -8.41 -10.05 13.80
C MET A 92 -7.07 -9.89 14.52
N ARG A 93 -5.97 -10.42 13.95
CA ARG A 93 -4.62 -10.25 14.52
C ARG A 93 -4.18 -8.79 14.61
N MET A 94 -4.57 -7.95 13.63
CA MET A 94 -4.27 -6.52 13.62
C MET A 94 -5.18 -5.78 14.63
N LYS A 95 -6.46 -6.14 14.69
CA LYS A 95 -7.39 -5.61 15.69
C LYS A 95 -6.92 -5.96 17.12
N PHE A 96 -6.43 -7.17 17.32
CA PHE A 96 -5.84 -7.60 18.59
C PHE A 96 -4.57 -6.79 18.91
N ALA A 97 -3.66 -6.66 17.96
CA ALA A 97 -2.43 -5.88 18.14
C ALA A 97 -2.72 -4.41 18.48
N ARG A 98 -3.77 -3.82 17.88
CA ARG A 98 -4.26 -2.49 18.21
C ARG A 98 -4.77 -2.40 19.66
N ASN A 99 -5.63 -3.33 20.05
CA ASN A 99 -6.29 -3.31 21.36
C ASN A 99 -5.32 -3.57 22.52
N THR A 100 -4.30 -4.38 22.29
CA THR A 100 -3.26 -4.70 23.30
C THR A 100 -2.07 -3.76 23.24
N GLU A 101 -2.01 -2.88 22.24
CA GLU A 101 -0.90 -1.96 21.99
C GLU A 101 0.49 -2.66 21.84
N ILE A 102 0.49 -3.99 21.59
CA ILE A 102 1.73 -4.78 21.49
C ILE A 102 2.65 -4.27 20.38
N TYR A 103 2.11 -3.56 19.39
CA TYR A 103 2.91 -2.93 18.33
C TYR A 103 3.92 -1.90 18.85
N LYS A 104 3.68 -1.31 20.05
CA LYS A 104 4.61 -0.36 20.66
C LYS A 104 5.93 -0.99 21.13
N VAL A 105 5.93 -2.30 21.36
CA VAL A 105 7.11 -3.06 21.81
C VAL A 105 7.67 -3.97 20.73
N LEU A 106 7.08 -3.99 19.53
CA LEU A 106 7.63 -4.75 18.40
C LEU A 106 8.96 -4.14 17.96
N PRO A 107 10.02 -4.94 17.83
CA PRO A 107 11.29 -4.45 17.30
C PRO A 107 11.14 -4.19 15.79
N THR A 108 10.76 -2.98 15.41
CA THR A 108 10.61 -2.57 14.01
C THR A 108 11.92 -2.61 13.22
N GLY A 109 13.05 -2.68 13.93
CA GLY A 109 14.37 -2.98 13.34
C GLY A 109 14.52 -4.40 12.77
N ILE A 110 13.46 -5.25 12.77
CA ILE A 110 13.50 -6.60 12.18
C ILE A 110 13.94 -6.57 10.70
N LEU A 111 13.61 -5.53 9.94
CA LEU A 111 14.09 -5.37 8.57
C LEU A 111 15.63 -5.27 8.49
N ASN A 112 16.28 -4.77 9.54
CA ASN A 112 17.74 -4.75 9.65
C ASN A 112 18.35 -6.15 9.88
N TYR A 113 17.55 -7.12 10.33
CA TYR A 113 17.98 -8.51 10.51
C TYR A 113 17.87 -9.36 9.24
N ILE A 114 17.26 -8.85 8.16
CA ILE A 114 17.20 -9.58 6.88
C ILE A 114 18.61 -9.93 6.40
N SER A 115 19.58 -9.04 6.55
CA SER A 115 20.99 -9.28 6.22
C SER A 115 21.66 -10.38 7.09
N GLN A 116 21.15 -10.64 8.28
CA GLN A 116 21.64 -11.73 9.14
C GLN A 116 20.98 -13.07 8.79
N ILE A 117 19.70 -13.05 8.40
CA ILE A 117 18.95 -14.23 7.97
C ILE A 117 19.55 -14.82 6.68
N GLU A 118 20.11 -13.99 5.79
CA GLU A 118 20.78 -14.48 4.56
C GLU A 118 21.99 -15.37 4.80
N LYS A 119 22.64 -15.25 5.95
CA LYS A 119 23.79 -16.09 6.33
C LYS A 119 23.38 -17.51 6.72
N LEU A 120 22.08 -17.76 6.88
CA LEU A 120 21.55 -19.08 7.17
C LEU A 120 21.44 -19.93 5.89
N PRO A 121 21.54 -21.25 5.97
CA PRO A 121 21.34 -22.16 4.83
C PRO A 121 19.84 -22.19 4.45
N LEU A 122 19.40 -21.17 3.68
CA LEU A 122 18.02 -21.02 3.25
C LEU A 122 17.81 -21.68 1.89
N GLY A 123 16.65 -22.31 1.71
CA GLY A 123 16.25 -22.85 0.41
C GLY A 123 16.09 -21.72 -0.65
N ASN A 124 16.27 -22.06 -1.94
CA ASN A 124 16.27 -21.12 -3.05
C ASN A 124 15.02 -20.21 -3.11
N LEU A 125 13.86 -20.72 -2.71
CA LEU A 125 12.61 -19.95 -2.69
C LEU A 125 12.63 -18.82 -1.66
N VAL A 126 13.17 -19.11 -0.46
CA VAL A 126 13.30 -18.12 0.62
C VAL A 126 14.32 -17.06 0.22
N ARG A 127 15.44 -17.45 -0.39
CA ARG A 127 16.47 -16.53 -0.87
C ARG A 127 15.94 -15.56 -1.91
N LYS A 128 15.21 -16.05 -2.93
CA LYS A 128 14.55 -15.16 -3.92
C LYS A 128 13.57 -14.18 -3.29
N ARG A 129 12.82 -14.59 -2.28
CA ARG A 129 11.92 -13.69 -1.55
C ARG A 129 12.68 -12.61 -0.77
N LEU A 130 13.80 -12.97 -0.14
CA LEU A 130 14.65 -12.03 0.58
C LEU A 130 15.28 -10.99 -0.38
N GLU A 131 15.70 -11.41 -1.57
CA GLU A 131 16.22 -10.52 -2.61
C GLU A 131 15.13 -9.50 -3.05
N LEU A 132 13.90 -9.96 -3.29
CA LEU A 132 12.78 -9.07 -3.58
C LEU A 132 12.50 -8.09 -2.44
N TYR A 133 12.53 -8.54 -1.19
CA TYR A 133 12.36 -7.66 -0.03
C TYR A 133 13.46 -6.59 0.04
N LYS A 134 14.71 -6.94 -0.21
CA LYS A 134 15.81 -5.97 -0.24
C LYS A 134 15.66 -4.94 -1.34
N GLN A 135 15.29 -5.37 -2.54
CA GLN A 135 15.13 -4.50 -3.69
C GLN A 135 14.00 -3.48 -3.47
N TYR A 136 12.85 -3.93 -2.97
CA TYR A 136 11.64 -3.11 -2.94
C TYR A 136 11.32 -2.51 -1.57
N LEU A 137 11.78 -3.11 -0.46
CA LEU A 137 11.56 -2.60 0.89
C LEU A 137 12.80 -1.84 1.39
N SER A 138 13.06 -0.68 0.81
CA SER A 138 14.24 0.13 1.12
C SER A 138 13.99 1.21 2.18
N VAL A 139 12.73 1.50 2.52
CA VAL A 139 12.37 2.50 3.53
C VAL A 139 12.35 1.84 4.91
N ASN A 140 13.52 1.76 5.53
CA ASN A 140 13.75 1.05 6.79
C ASN A 140 14.04 1.97 7.99
N ASP A 141 13.74 3.26 7.87
CA ASP A 141 13.85 4.20 8.98
C ASP A 141 12.93 3.79 10.14
N LYS A 142 13.50 3.73 11.35
CA LYS A 142 12.76 3.25 12.53
C LYS A 142 11.59 4.16 12.90
N LEU A 143 11.77 5.48 12.83
CA LEU A 143 10.71 6.44 13.15
C LEU A 143 9.53 6.29 12.19
N TYR A 144 9.84 6.13 10.89
CA TYR A 144 8.84 5.88 9.86
C TYR A 144 8.10 4.55 10.11
N LEU A 145 8.81 3.47 10.37
CA LEU A 145 8.21 2.14 10.55
C LEU A 145 7.29 2.08 11.78
N ASP A 146 7.74 2.63 12.91
CA ASP A 146 6.94 2.71 14.14
C ASP A 146 5.66 3.52 13.91
N TRP A 147 5.79 4.66 13.24
CA TRP A 147 4.68 5.51 12.85
C TRP A 147 3.71 4.78 11.90
N ALA A 148 4.23 4.19 10.84
CA ALA A 148 3.42 3.55 9.79
C ALA A 148 2.62 2.35 10.35
N ILE A 149 3.23 1.53 11.21
CA ILE A 149 2.55 0.42 11.89
C ILE A 149 1.43 0.95 12.79
N LYS A 150 1.72 1.97 13.60
CA LYS A 150 0.73 2.61 14.48
C LYS A 150 -0.45 3.17 13.66
N GLU A 151 -0.16 3.97 12.63
CA GLU A 151 -1.20 4.62 11.83
C GLU A 151 -2.04 3.58 11.05
N MET A 152 -1.43 2.50 10.54
CA MET A 152 -2.14 1.40 9.90
C MET A 152 -3.10 0.69 10.87
N LEU A 153 -2.64 0.34 12.06
CA LEU A 153 -3.44 -0.38 13.06
C LEU A 153 -4.53 0.48 13.69
N CYS A 154 -4.23 1.77 13.89
CA CYS A 154 -5.11 2.72 14.56
C CYS A 154 -5.98 3.54 13.61
N TRP A 155 -5.94 3.24 12.31
CA TRP A 155 -6.78 3.92 11.33
C TRP A 155 -8.27 3.81 11.67
N LYS A 156 -9.00 4.94 11.58
CA LYS A 156 -10.35 5.07 12.12
C LYS A 156 -11.46 5.16 11.06
N GLN A 157 -11.15 4.96 9.80
CA GLN A 157 -12.19 4.97 8.76
C GLN A 157 -13.13 3.77 8.94
N GLU A 158 -14.37 4.05 9.29
CA GLU A 158 -15.40 3.03 9.55
C GLU A 158 -16.11 2.58 8.26
N LYS A 159 -16.29 3.49 7.31
CA LYS A 159 -16.97 3.23 6.05
C LYS A 159 -16.03 3.43 4.87
N ALA A 160 -16.20 2.63 3.84
CA ALA A 160 -15.54 2.82 2.56
C ALA A 160 -15.91 4.18 1.97
N ILE A 161 -14.99 4.78 1.23
CA ILE A 161 -15.26 5.94 0.39
C ILE A 161 -16.07 5.46 -0.80
N ASP A 162 -17.09 6.22 -1.19
CA ASP A 162 -17.92 5.91 -2.34
C ASP A 162 -17.06 5.83 -3.63
N ASP A 163 -17.44 4.98 -4.55
CA ASP A 163 -16.78 4.76 -5.84
C ASP A 163 -15.29 4.37 -5.78
N ILE A 164 -14.82 3.89 -4.63
CA ILE A 164 -13.46 3.35 -4.50
C ILE A 164 -13.32 2.04 -5.28
N ILE A 165 -12.33 2.00 -6.16
CA ILE A 165 -11.99 0.76 -6.90
C ILE A 165 -10.99 -0.03 -6.07
N HIS A 166 -11.38 -1.23 -5.64
CA HIS A 166 -10.53 -2.10 -4.85
C HIS A 166 -10.12 -3.33 -5.67
N ILE A 167 -8.84 -3.50 -5.93
CA ILE A 167 -8.26 -4.67 -6.61
C ILE A 167 -7.57 -5.51 -5.54
N HIS A 168 -7.98 -6.78 -5.39
CA HIS A 168 -7.50 -7.61 -4.28
C HIS A 168 -7.15 -9.04 -4.71
N GLY A 169 -6.08 -9.57 -4.12
CA GLY A 169 -5.61 -10.93 -4.41
C GLY A 169 -6.32 -11.99 -3.56
N GLU A 170 -6.75 -13.09 -4.17
CA GLU A 170 -7.43 -14.18 -3.47
C GLU A 170 -6.55 -14.87 -2.44
N GLU A 171 -5.22 -14.86 -2.65
CA GLU A 171 -4.21 -15.46 -1.75
C GLU A 171 -3.47 -14.41 -0.91
N ASP A 172 -4.06 -13.24 -0.71
CA ASP A 172 -3.46 -12.21 0.16
C ASP A 172 -3.46 -12.69 1.62
N ALA A 173 -2.26 -12.99 2.13
CA ALA A 173 -2.07 -13.44 3.51
C ALA A 173 -1.97 -12.28 4.52
N VAL A 174 -1.77 -11.04 4.06
CA VAL A 174 -1.72 -9.85 4.93
C VAL A 174 -3.12 -9.35 5.22
N PHE A 175 -3.93 -9.15 4.17
CA PHE A 175 -5.35 -8.82 4.28
C PHE A 175 -6.17 -9.93 3.61
N PRO A 176 -6.56 -11.00 4.35
CA PRO A 176 -7.28 -12.11 3.76
C PRO A 176 -8.57 -11.67 3.09
N ILE A 177 -8.81 -12.14 1.85
CA ILE A 177 -9.95 -11.73 1.01
C ILE A 177 -11.30 -11.93 1.70
N LYS A 178 -11.42 -12.88 2.61
CA LYS A 178 -12.64 -13.11 3.41
C LYS A 178 -13.06 -11.93 4.30
N ASN A 179 -12.14 -10.99 4.56
CA ASN A 179 -12.42 -9.78 5.32
C ASN A 179 -12.71 -8.58 4.41
N ILE A 180 -12.51 -8.73 3.11
CA ILE A 180 -12.66 -7.66 2.14
C ILE A 180 -14.06 -7.69 1.55
N ASN A 181 -14.74 -6.57 1.60
CA ASN A 181 -16.05 -6.40 0.97
C ASN A 181 -15.86 -5.87 -0.45
N GLU A 182 -16.60 -6.39 -1.42
CA GLU A 182 -16.65 -5.88 -2.79
C GLU A 182 -15.30 -5.42 -3.37
N CYS A 183 -14.67 -6.28 -4.17
CA CYS A 183 -13.42 -5.98 -4.85
C CYS A 183 -13.36 -6.67 -6.21
N ILE A 184 -12.48 -6.20 -7.08
CA ILE A 184 -12.03 -6.92 -8.25
C ILE A 184 -11.03 -7.97 -7.75
N SER A 185 -11.44 -9.24 -7.70
CA SER A 185 -10.60 -10.32 -7.20
C SER A 185 -9.62 -10.80 -8.28
N ILE A 186 -8.38 -11.06 -7.89
CA ILE A 186 -7.34 -11.55 -8.77
C ILE A 186 -6.98 -12.99 -8.36
N PRO A 187 -7.29 -13.99 -9.21
CA PRO A 187 -6.95 -15.39 -8.94
C PRO A 187 -5.46 -15.59 -8.68
N ALA A 188 -5.13 -16.34 -7.62
CA ALA A 188 -3.75 -16.57 -7.17
C ALA A 188 -2.95 -15.27 -6.97
N GLY A 189 -3.63 -14.14 -6.71
CA GLY A 189 -3.01 -12.88 -6.33
C GLY A 189 -2.61 -12.88 -4.85
N THR A 190 -1.35 -12.61 -4.56
CA THR A 190 -0.83 -12.45 -3.19
C THR A 190 -0.75 -10.98 -2.81
N HIS A 191 -0.33 -10.67 -1.58
CA HIS A 191 -0.15 -9.27 -1.13
C HIS A 191 0.79 -8.44 -2.03
N ILE A 192 1.74 -9.09 -2.69
CA ILE A 192 2.69 -8.47 -3.60
C ILE A 192 2.29 -8.64 -5.08
N MET A 193 1.01 -8.81 -5.36
CA MET A 193 0.53 -9.07 -6.73
C MET A 193 0.87 -7.96 -7.71
N ILE A 194 1.08 -6.72 -7.26
CA ILE A 194 1.52 -5.62 -8.13
C ILE A 194 2.84 -5.96 -8.86
N LEU A 195 3.73 -6.73 -8.22
CA LEU A 195 4.99 -7.20 -8.81
C LEU A 195 4.79 -8.47 -9.64
N MET A 196 3.89 -9.37 -9.21
CA MET A 196 3.77 -10.71 -9.78
C MET A 196 2.73 -10.79 -10.90
N LYS A 197 1.70 -9.95 -10.85
CA LYS A 197 0.58 -9.91 -11.80
C LYS A 197 0.63 -8.65 -12.68
N TYR A 198 1.81 -8.05 -12.88
CA TYR A 198 1.98 -6.80 -13.62
C TYR A 198 1.34 -6.81 -15.02
N ASN A 199 1.32 -7.96 -15.72
CA ASN A 199 0.65 -8.08 -17.01
C ASN A 199 -0.86 -7.81 -16.90
N TRP A 200 -1.50 -8.32 -15.84
CA TRP A 200 -2.91 -8.03 -15.59
C TRP A 200 -3.13 -6.53 -15.36
N PHE A 201 -2.27 -5.91 -14.55
CA PHE A 201 -2.36 -4.46 -14.30
C PHE A 201 -2.13 -3.65 -15.57
N ASN A 202 -1.14 -3.99 -16.40
CA ASN A 202 -0.86 -3.29 -17.65
C ASN A 202 -2.02 -3.37 -18.64
N THR A 203 -2.80 -4.45 -18.61
CA THR A 203 -3.99 -4.60 -19.46
C THR A 203 -5.19 -3.85 -18.92
N HIS A 204 -5.44 -3.89 -17.59
CA HIS A 204 -6.72 -3.46 -17.03
C HIS A 204 -6.65 -2.11 -16.30
N LEU A 205 -5.47 -1.72 -15.79
CA LEU A 205 -5.34 -0.48 -15.04
C LEU A 205 -5.67 0.77 -15.89
N PRO A 206 -5.28 0.86 -17.18
CA PRO A 206 -5.71 1.96 -18.05
C PRO A 206 -7.24 2.11 -18.13
N GLU A 207 -7.96 1.01 -18.31
CA GLU A 207 -9.43 1.01 -18.36
C GLU A 207 -10.05 1.47 -17.05
N LEU A 208 -9.53 0.99 -15.92
CA LEU A 208 -9.98 1.40 -14.60
C LEU A 208 -9.73 2.90 -14.33
N ILE A 209 -8.59 3.43 -14.79
CA ILE A 209 -8.26 4.86 -14.67
C ILE A 209 -9.24 5.70 -15.50
N ILE A 210 -9.52 5.30 -16.73
CA ILE A 210 -10.33 6.08 -17.68
C ILE A 210 -11.82 5.92 -17.35
N HIS A 211 -12.30 4.67 -17.24
CA HIS A 211 -13.73 4.35 -17.20
C HIS A 211 -14.25 4.00 -15.81
N GLY A 212 -13.36 3.63 -14.86
CA GLY A 212 -13.75 3.26 -13.49
C GLY A 212 -14.33 1.85 -13.34
N LYS A 213 -14.32 1.05 -14.41
CA LYS A 213 -14.84 -0.33 -14.45
C LYS A 213 -14.08 -1.16 -15.48
N LEU A 214 -14.17 -2.48 -15.36
CA LEU A 214 -13.71 -3.45 -16.36
C LEU A 214 -14.86 -3.86 -17.26
#